data_4fb14fa9e10fc15991e3e7ff06e694cf
#
_entry.id   4fb14fa9e10fc15991e3e7ff06e694cf
#
_cell.length_a   1.000
_cell.length_b   1.000
_cell.length_c   1.000
_cell.angle_alpha   90.00
_cell.angle_beta   90.00
_cell.angle_gamma   90.00
#
_symmetry.space_group_name_H-M   'P 1'
#
loop_
_entity.id
_entity.type
_entity.pdbx_description
1 polymer ?
#
loop_
_entity_poly.entity_id
_entity_poly.type
_entity_poly.pdbx_seq_one_letter_code
_entity_poly.pdbx_strand_id
1 'polypeptide(L)'
;MTMSLLTKSAIIGKFSFDEPLMPVLFAHSLAQIDPDLADALAVVPWRGGTVELEDMAIGEANAVIAYGSSHTTEAIRPRVGTGKPFLSYGARIGFSLIGREALRADTHVQTVHRMAVDVATYDQQSCLAPQTIFVERGGAISPAQTAELLARELDSQQRKYPRSTPSDT
;
A
#
# COMPACT_ATOMS: atom_id res chain seq x y z
N MET A 1 -1.21 0.24 11.67
CA MET A 1 -0.90 -0.19 13.04
C MET A 1 0.03 0.81 13.74
N THR A 2 1.25 1.05 13.27
CA THR A 2 2.23 1.93 13.94
C THR A 2 1.68 3.31 14.32
N MET A 3 0.99 4.00 13.41
CA MET A 3 0.43 5.34 13.69
C MET A 3 -0.58 5.34 14.82
N SER A 4 -1.42 4.30 14.92
CA SER A 4 -2.41 4.20 16.00
C SER A 4 -1.73 3.95 17.35
N LEU A 5 -0.72 3.11 17.42
CA LEU A 5 0.08 2.90 18.64
C LEU A 5 0.79 4.20 19.06
N LEU A 6 1.36 4.95 18.12
CA LEU A 6 1.99 6.25 18.41
C LEU A 6 0.99 7.28 18.98
N THR A 7 -0.28 7.16 18.63
CA THR A 7 -1.36 7.99 19.20
C THR A 7 -1.99 7.38 20.47
N LYS A 8 -1.37 6.35 21.06
CA LYS A 8 -1.83 5.64 22.26
C LYS A 8 -3.24 5.06 22.10
N SER A 9 -3.55 4.55 20.91
CA SER A 9 -4.81 3.91 20.59
C SER A 9 -4.63 2.40 20.53
N ALA A 10 -5.45 1.65 21.24
CA ALA A 10 -5.52 0.21 21.08
C ALA A 10 -6.09 -0.16 19.70
N ILE A 11 -5.68 -1.30 19.17
CA ILE A 11 -5.97 -1.70 17.79
C ILE A 11 -6.52 -3.11 17.75
N ILE A 12 -7.64 -3.27 17.05
CA ILE A 12 -8.05 -4.57 16.50
C ILE A 12 -7.71 -4.52 15.01
N GLY A 13 -6.66 -5.21 14.61
CA GLY A 13 -6.17 -5.26 13.22
C GLY A 13 -6.61 -6.54 12.51
N LYS A 14 -7.60 -6.43 11.60
CA LYS A 14 -7.92 -7.50 10.64
C LYS A 14 -6.98 -7.36 9.44
N PHE A 15 -6.25 -8.40 9.13
CA PHE A 15 -5.36 -8.46 7.95
C PHE A 15 -5.91 -9.35 6.83
N SER A 16 -5.28 -9.32 5.66
CA SER A 16 -5.63 -10.20 4.56
C SER A 16 -5.42 -11.65 4.95
N PHE A 17 -6.34 -12.52 4.57
CA PHE A 17 -6.19 -13.96 4.78
C PHE A 17 -5.02 -14.54 3.97
N ASP A 18 -4.66 -13.88 2.87
CA ASP A 18 -3.59 -14.31 1.97
C ASP A 18 -2.20 -13.86 2.44
N GLU A 19 -2.12 -12.93 3.39
CA GLU A 19 -0.85 -12.46 3.99
C GLU A 19 -0.97 -12.41 5.52
N PRO A 20 -0.93 -13.57 6.20
CA PRO A 20 -1.06 -13.64 7.65
C PRO A 20 0.25 -13.39 8.39
N LEU A 21 1.40 -13.52 7.74
CA LEU A 21 2.69 -13.63 8.41
C LEU A 21 3.19 -12.30 8.97
N MET A 22 3.23 -11.25 8.16
CA MET A 22 3.83 -9.97 8.54
C MET A 22 3.14 -9.30 9.74
N PRO A 23 1.80 -9.26 9.82
CA PRO A 23 1.13 -8.69 11.00
C PRO A 23 1.43 -9.46 12.29
N VAL A 24 1.54 -10.79 12.23
CA VAL A 24 1.87 -11.63 13.37
C VAL A 24 3.32 -11.42 13.81
N LEU A 25 4.27 -11.41 12.88
CA LEU A 25 5.68 -11.11 13.18
C LEU A 25 5.85 -9.71 13.80
N PHE A 26 5.12 -8.73 13.30
CA PHE A 26 5.12 -7.39 13.87
C PHE A 26 4.61 -7.38 15.31
N ALA A 27 3.49 -8.06 15.60
CA ALA A 27 2.96 -8.17 16.96
C ALA A 27 3.96 -8.88 17.90
N HIS A 28 4.58 -9.96 17.43
CA HIS A 28 5.62 -10.66 18.20
C HIS A 28 6.84 -9.79 18.47
N SER A 29 7.29 -9.00 17.49
CA SER A 29 8.43 -8.10 17.69
C SER A 29 8.14 -7.02 18.72
N LEU A 30 6.91 -6.52 18.78
CA LEU A 30 6.49 -5.59 19.83
C LEU A 30 6.50 -6.27 21.20
N ALA A 31 5.95 -7.47 21.32
CA ALA A 31 5.90 -8.19 22.57
C ALA A 31 7.30 -8.50 23.16
N GLN A 32 8.32 -8.65 22.31
CA GLN A 32 9.71 -8.84 22.74
C GLN A 32 10.35 -7.54 23.27
N ILE A 33 9.90 -6.39 22.82
CA ILE A 33 10.48 -5.08 23.18
C ILE A 33 9.69 -4.43 24.32
N ASP A 34 8.39 -4.45 24.23
CA ASP A 34 7.45 -3.80 25.15
C ASP A 34 6.14 -4.61 25.21
N PRO A 35 5.99 -5.51 26.21
CA PRO A 35 4.77 -6.29 26.39
C PRO A 35 3.51 -5.45 26.59
N ASP A 36 3.58 -4.32 27.31
CA ASP A 36 2.44 -3.46 27.56
C ASP A 36 1.94 -2.81 26.24
N LEU A 37 2.87 -2.50 25.33
CA LEU A 37 2.52 -1.99 24.03
C LEU A 37 1.92 -3.10 23.14
N ALA A 38 2.37 -4.33 23.27
CA ALA A 38 1.82 -5.46 22.56
C ALA A 38 0.39 -5.79 22.98
N ASP A 39 0.05 -5.61 24.27
CA ASP A 39 -1.30 -5.82 24.79
C ASP A 39 -2.32 -4.82 24.23
N ALA A 40 -1.85 -3.70 23.66
CA ALA A 40 -2.69 -2.74 22.95
C ALA A 40 -2.97 -3.14 21.47
N LEU A 41 -2.46 -4.28 21.01
CA LEU A 41 -2.57 -4.74 19.62
C LEU A 41 -3.16 -6.14 19.53
N ALA A 42 -4.38 -6.28 19.07
CA ALA A 42 -4.96 -7.55 18.66
C ALA A 42 -4.87 -7.70 17.14
N VAL A 43 -4.21 -8.74 16.65
CA VAL A 43 -4.06 -9.03 15.22
C VAL A 43 -4.82 -10.32 14.93
N VAL A 44 -5.87 -10.22 14.13
CA VAL A 44 -6.85 -11.31 13.95
C VAL A 44 -7.09 -11.63 12.47
N PRO A 45 -7.05 -12.91 12.09
CA PRO A 45 -7.33 -13.34 10.74
C PRO A 45 -8.81 -13.75 10.60
N TRP A 46 -9.48 -13.23 9.59
CA TRP A 46 -10.72 -13.83 9.06
C TRP A 46 -10.90 -13.46 7.58
N ARG A 47 -11.71 -14.26 6.90
CA ARG A 47 -12.05 -13.96 5.49
C ARG A 47 -12.94 -12.72 5.43
N GLY A 48 -12.68 -11.84 4.44
CA GLY A 48 -13.56 -10.70 4.18
C GLY A 48 -15.01 -11.19 3.93
N GLY A 49 -15.98 -10.47 4.48
CA GLY A 49 -17.39 -10.87 4.43
C GLY A 49 -17.84 -11.82 5.54
N THR A 50 -16.99 -12.15 6.52
CA THR A 50 -17.41 -12.83 7.74
C THR A 50 -18.12 -11.82 8.66
N VAL A 51 -19.39 -11.55 8.33
CA VAL A 51 -20.18 -10.43 8.87
C VAL A 51 -20.22 -10.42 10.39
N GLU A 52 -20.36 -11.56 11.03
CA GLU A 52 -20.43 -11.68 12.49
C GLU A 52 -19.16 -11.18 13.20
N LEU A 53 -17.99 -11.58 12.70
CA LEU A 53 -16.71 -11.14 13.27
C LEU A 53 -16.43 -9.65 12.96
N GLU A 54 -16.80 -9.22 11.76
CA GLU A 54 -16.67 -7.84 11.36
C GLU A 54 -17.57 -6.92 12.21
N ASP A 55 -18.82 -7.29 12.44
CA ASP A 55 -19.76 -6.52 13.26
C ASP A 55 -19.32 -6.46 14.72
N MET A 56 -18.80 -7.57 15.26
CA MET A 56 -18.24 -7.60 16.61
C MET A 56 -17.06 -6.60 16.70
N ALA A 57 -16.09 -6.68 15.80
CA ALA A 57 -14.93 -5.78 15.81
C ALA A 57 -15.32 -4.31 15.60
N ILE A 58 -16.25 -4.04 14.69
CA ILE A 58 -16.77 -2.70 14.42
C ILE A 58 -17.54 -2.17 15.65
N GLY A 59 -18.28 -3.04 16.33
CA GLY A 59 -19.04 -2.70 17.54
C GLY A 59 -18.14 -2.17 18.66
N GLU A 60 -17.06 -2.87 18.94
CA GLU A 60 -16.10 -2.54 20.00
C GLU A 60 -15.19 -1.34 19.65
N ALA A 61 -14.97 -1.05 18.38
CA ALA A 61 -14.08 0.02 17.96
C ALA A 61 -14.69 1.42 18.17
N ASN A 62 -13.89 2.40 18.63
CA ASN A 62 -14.26 3.81 18.69
C ASN A 62 -14.11 4.53 17.33
N ALA A 63 -13.26 4.02 16.45
CA ALA A 63 -13.07 4.48 15.10
C ALA A 63 -12.76 3.29 14.19
N VAL A 64 -13.15 3.35 12.94
CA VAL A 64 -12.90 2.27 11.97
C VAL A 64 -12.09 2.80 10.80
N ILE A 65 -11.03 2.09 10.46
CA ILE A 65 -10.21 2.36 9.27
C ILE A 65 -10.32 1.15 8.35
N ALA A 66 -10.80 1.35 7.14
CA ALA A 66 -10.94 0.27 6.15
C ALA A 66 -10.05 0.52 4.93
N TYR A 67 -9.28 -0.48 4.57
CA TYR A 67 -8.50 -0.54 3.33
C TYR A 67 -9.07 -1.64 2.43
N GLY A 68 -9.22 -1.36 1.16
CA GLY A 68 -9.71 -2.36 0.21
C GLY A 68 -10.27 -1.77 -1.07
N SER A 69 -10.99 -2.60 -1.84
CA SER A 69 -11.72 -2.10 -3.01
C SER A 69 -12.83 -1.14 -2.59
N SER A 70 -13.30 -0.31 -3.53
CA SER A 70 -14.46 0.57 -3.28
C SER A 70 -15.67 -0.24 -2.83
N HIS A 71 -15.90 -1.41 -3.43
CA HIS A 71 -16.96 -2.34 -3.03
C HIS A 71 -16.83 -2.77 -1.56
N THR A 72 -15.61 -3.13 -1.11
CA THR A 72 -15.36 -3.53 0.27
C THR A 72 -15.62 -2.39 1.26
N THR A 73 -15.08 -1.19 0.97
CA THR A 73 -15.24 -0.05 1.88
C THR A 73 -16.68 0.46 1.93
N GLU A 74 -17.42 0.39 0.82
CA GLU A 74 -18.84 0.72 0.76
C GLU A 74 -19.73 -0.29 1.49
N ALA A 75 -19.38 -1.56 1.48
CA ALA A 75 -20.08 -2.60 2.23
C ALA A 75 -19.92 -2.45 3.76
N ILE A 76 -18.76 -1.95 4.21
CA ILE A 76 -18.48 -1.72 5.64
C ILE A 76 -19.14 -0.44 6.15
N ARG A 77 -19.17 0.62 5.35
CA ARG A 77 -19.65 1.96 5.74
C ARG A 77 -21.01 1.97 6.48
N PRO A 78 -22.09 1.33 6.00
CA PRO A 78 -23.38 1.36 6.67
C PRO A 78 -23.38 0.64 8.02
N ARG A 79 -22.40 -0.24 8.27
CA ARG A 79 -22.27 -1.04 9.49
C ARG A 79 -21.54 -0.32 10.61
N VAL A 80 -20.84 0.79 10.31
CA VAL A 80 -20.04 1.56 11.28
C VAL A 80 -20.93 2.46 12.16
N GLY A 81 -22.16 2.55 12.05
CA GLY A 81 -23.04 3.36 12.90
C GLY A 81 -22.80 4.88 12.81
N THR A 82 -23.81 5.64 13.17
CA THR A 82 -23.75 7.10 13.19
C THR A 82 -22.93 7.60 14.38
N GLY A 83 -22.05 8.56 14.12
CA GLY A 83 -21.22 9.19 15.17
C GLY A 83 -19.85 8.53 15.40
N LYS A 84 -19.58 7.38 14.79
CA LYS A 84 -18.28 6.71 14.84
C LYS A 84 -17.43 7.14 13.63
N PRO A 85 -16.21 7.68 13.82
CA PRO A 85 -15.32 8.03 12.71
C PRO A 85 -15.04 6.83 11.80
N PHE A 86 -15.20 7.01 10.49
CA PHE A 86 -14.90 6.01 9.48
C PHE A 86 -13.97 6.59 8.42
N LEU A 87 -12.75 6.07 8.35
CA LEU A 87 -11.78 6.41 7.33
C LEU A 87 -11.68 5.26 6.33
N SER A 88 -12.05 5.53 5.08
CA SER A 88 -11.97 4.55 4.00
C SER A 88 -10.86 4.88 3.03
N TYR A 89 -10.03 3.89 2.75
CA TYR A 89 -8.98 3.94 1.74
C TYR A 89 -9.33 2.90 0.66
N GLY A 90 -10.13 3.34 -0.30
CA GLY A 90 -10.53 2.55 -1.46
C GLY A 90 -9.43 2.44 -2.52
N ALA A 91 -9.79 1.86 -3.67
CA ALA A 91 -8.91 1.78 -4.83
C ALA A 91 -8.41 3.17 -5.25
N ARG A 92 -7.12 3.29 -5.53
CA ARG A 92 -6.47 4.52 -5.97
C ARG A 92 -5.62 4.21 -7.19
N ILE A 93 -5.52 5.18 -8.08
CA ILE A 93 -4.62 5.13 -9.22
C ILE A 93 -3.43 6.03 -8.89
N GLY A 94 -2.26 5.44 -8.78
CA GLY A 94 -1.01 6.16 -8.61
C GLY A 94 -0.55 6.76 -9.94
N PHE A 95 0.02 7.96 -9.90
CA PHE A 95 0.73 8.54 -11.03
C PHE A 95 1.96 9.31 -10.57
N SER A 96 2.93 9.45 -11.47
CA SER A 96 4.12 10.27 -11.25
C SER A 96 4.17 11.42 -12.24
N LEU A 97 4.73 12.55 -11.79
CA LEU A 97 5.03 13.71 -12.61
C LEU A 97 6.53 13.92 -12.65
N ILE A 98 7.11 13.89 -13.84
CA ILE A 98 8.55 14.09 -14.05
C ILE A 98 8.75 15.42 -14.74
N GLY A 99 9.26 16.40 -14.01
CA GLY A 99 9.60 17.70 -14.55
C GLY A 99 10.88 17.64 -15.42
N ARG A 100 10.97 18.52 -16.40
CA ARG A 100 12.13 18.61 -17.31
C ARG A 100 13.46 18.76 -16.58
N GLU A 101 13.47 19.40 -15.41
CA GLU A 101 14.67 19.59 -14.61
C GLU A 101 15.26 18.27 -14.07
N ALA A 102 14.44 17.25 -13.90
CA ALA A 102 14.90 15.92 -13.53
C ALA A 102 15.48 15.12 -14.71
N LEU A 103 15.24 15.60 -15.94
CA LEU A 103 15.66 14.94 -17.19
C LEU A 103 16.80 15.72 -17.88
N ARG A 104 17.71 16.32 -17.10
CA ARG A 104 18.93 16.94 -17.63
C ARG A 104 19.94 15.89 -18.07
N ALA A 105 20.96 16.31 -18.82
CA ALA A 105 22.00 15.43 -19.34
C ALA A 105 22.75 14.63 -18.25
N ASP A 106 22.89 15.21 -17.07
CA ASP A 106 23.61 14.65 -15.92
C ASP A 106 22.72 13.83 -14.97
N THR A 107 21.39 13.93 -15.06
CA THR A 107 20.44 13.33 -14.09
C THR A 107 19.48 12.32 -14.69
N HIS A 108 19.20 12.37 -16.00
CA HIS A 108 18.13 11.57 -16.61
C HIS A 108 18.30 10.07 -16.38
N VAL A 109 19.52 9.53 -16.43
CA VAL A 109 19.78 8.10 -16.22
C VAL A 109 19.34 7.68 -14.81
N GLN A 110 19.75 8.44 -13.79
CA GLN A 110 19.36 8.15 -12.41
C GLN A 110 17.85 8.35 -12.18
N THR A 111 17.25 9.35 -12.81
CA THR A 111 15.82 9.60 -12.75
C THR A 111 15.04 8.41 -13.33
N VAL A 112 15.42 7.94 -14.51
CA VAL A 112 14.79 6.77 -15.15
C VAL A 112 14.95 5.50 -14.29
N HIS A 113 16.12 5.29 -13.70
CA HIS A 113 16.33 4.19 -12.77
C HIS A 113 15.36 4.25 -11.57
N ARG A 114 15.22 5.41 -10.94
CA ARG A 114 14.28 5.60 -9.83
C ARG A 114 12.83 5.39 -10.26
N MET A 115 12.45 5.89 -11.44
CA MET A 115 11.13 5.62 -12.02
C MET A 115 10.85 4.12 -12.14
N ALA A 116 11.83 3.35 -12.64
CA ALA A 116 11.69 1.91 -12.78
C ALA A 116 11.55 1.19 -11.42
N VAL A 117 12.30 1.64 -10.40
CA VAL A 117 12.18 1.12 -9.04
C VAL A 117 10.78 1.42 -8.48
N ASP A 118 10.27 2.65 -8.63
CA ASP A 118 8.95 3.04 -8.14
C ASP A 118 7.83 2.21 -8.81
N VAL A 119 7.96 1.93 -10.11
CA VAL A 119 7.01 1.08 -10.86
C VAL A 119 7.10 -0.38 -10.41
N ALA A 120 8.32 -0.92 -10.26
CA ALA A 120 8.53 -2.33 -9.98
C ALA A 120 8.28 -2.72 -8.51
N THR A 121 8.34 -1.76 -7.59
CA THR A 121 8.19 -2.01 -6.16
C THR A 121 6.86 -2.69 -5.85
N TYR A 122 6.92 -3.76 -5.06
CA TYR A 122 5.78 -4.63 -4.73
C TYR A 122 5.05 -5.20 -5.94
N ASP A 123 5.77 -5.54 -7.01
CA ASP A 123 5.20 -6.09 -8.25
C ASP A 123 4.10 -5.21 -8.87
N GLN A 124 4.18 -3.88 -8.66
CA GLN A 124 3.16 -2.90 -9.07
C GLN A 124 1.79 -3.06 -8.35
N GLN A 125 1.73 -3.83 -7.29
CA GLN A 125 0.50 -4.05 -6.52
C GLN A 125 0.28 -3.01 -5.41
N SER A 126 1.30 -2.20 -5.12
CA SER A 126 1.16 -1.11 -4.15
C SER A 126 0.24 -0.01 -4.65
N CYS A 127 -0.61 0.50 -3.77
CA CYS A 127 -1.41 1.71 -4.05
C CYS A 127 -0.57 2.97 -4.33
N LEU A 128 0.73 2.94 -4.04
CA LEU A 128 1.70 4.00 -4.34
C LEU A 128 2.45 3.76 -5.65
N ALA A 129 2.38 2.56 -6.24
CA ALA A 129 3.04 2.28 -7.51
C ALA A 129 2.38 3.07 -8.65
N PRO A 130 3.14 3.86 -9.42
CA PRO A 130 2.56 4.66 -10.48
C PRO A 130 2.12 3.77 -11.65
N GLN A 131 0.85 3.93 -12.06
CA GLN A 131 0.30 3.29 -13.26
C GLN A 131 0.43 4.18 -14.50
N THR A 132 0.66 5.47 -14.28
CA THR A 132 0.86 6.45 -15.35
C THR A 132 1.98 7.39 -14.94
N ILE A 133 2.88 7.69 -15.88
CA ILE A 133 3.96 8.64 -15.68
C ILE A 133 3.82 9.77 -16.71
N PHE A 134 3.61 10.97 -16.22
CA PHE A 134 3.58 12.19 -17.04
C PHE A 134 4.99 12.77 -17.09
N VAL A 135 5.48 13.02 -18.29
CA VAL A 135 6.83 13.54 -18.53
C VAL A 135 6.73 14.91 -19.20
N GLU A 136 7.28 15.94 -18.54
CA GLU A 136 7.35 17.29 -19.09
C GLU A 136 8.30 17.33 -20.30
N ARG A 137 7.90 18.04 -21.35
CA ARG A 137 8.73 18.28 -22.54
C ARG A 137 9.82 19.32 -22.26
N GLY A 138 10.92 19.25 -23.01
CA GLY A 138 12.00 20.25 -22.94
C GLY A 138 13.15 19.86 -22.00
N GLY A 139 13.21 18.64 -21.50
CA GLY A 139 14.41 18.06 -20.89
C GLY A 139 15.48 17.71 -21.92
N ALA A 140 16.62 17.20 -21.47
CA ALA A 140 17.70 16.71 -22.34
C ALA A 140 17.31 15.49 -23.16
N ILE A 141 16.30 14.75 -22.71
CA ILE A 141 15.68 13.64 -23.44
C ILE A 141 14.18 13.90 -23.59
N SER A 142 13.60 13.44 -24.69
CA SER A 142 12.16 13.57 -24.95
C SER A 142 11.34 12.55 -24.13
N PRO A 143 10.02 12.76 -23.99
CA PRO A 143 9.14 11.76 -23.37
C PRO A 143 9.23 10.37 -24.03
N ALA A 144 9.38 10.30 -25.35
CA ALA A 144 9.54 9.04 -26.06
C ALA A 144 10.86 8.33 -25.70
N GLN A 145 11.96 9.07 -25.67
CA GLN A 145 13.25 8.54 -25.21
C GLN A 145 13.22 8.12 -23.74
N THR A 146 12.51 8.87 -22.89
CA THR A 146 12.30 8.49 -21.49
C THR A 146 11.55 7.16 -21.40
N ALA A 147 10.51 6.97 -22.19
CA ALA A 147 9.76 5.71 -22.22
C ALA A 147 10.61 4.52 -22.68
N GLU A 148 11.44 4.70 -23.72
CA GLU A 148 12.36 3.65 -24.19
C GLU A 148 13.40 3.27 -23.12
N LEU A 149 14.00 4.25 -22.45
CA LEU A 149 14.95 4.01 -21.37
C LEU A 149 14.27 3.34 -20.17
N LEU A 150 13.07 3.78 -19.82
CA LEU A 150 12.28 3.17 -18.74
C LEU A 150 11.96 1.70 -19.05
N ALA A 151 11.57 1.37 -20.28
CA ALA A 151 11.30 0.00 -20.69
C ALA A 151 12.53 -0.91 -20.51
N ARG A 152 13.72 -0.42 -20.91
CA ARG A 152 14.98 -1.15 -20.73
C ARG A 152 15.35 -1.34 -19.26
N GLU A 153 15.10 -0.31 -18.45
CA GLU A 153 15.39 -0.37 -17.01
C GLU A 153 14.42 -1.31 -16.30
N LEU A 154 13.13 -1.31 -16.66
CA LEU A 154 12.14 -2.26 -16.14
C LEU A 154 12.51 -3.71 -16.51
N ASP A 155 12.99 -3.95 -17.72
CA ASP A 155 13.49 -5.27 -18.15
C ASP A 155 14.72 -5.70 -17.31
N SER A 156 15.60 -4.76 -16.96
CA SER A 156 16.71 -5.00 -16.03
C SER A 156 16.22 -5.33 -14.61
N GLN A 157 15.24 -4.59 -14.10
CA GLN A 157 14.63 -4.86 -12.80
C GLN A 157 13.95 -6.23 -12.76
N GLN A 158 13.21 -6.60 -13.82
CA GLN A 158 12.56 -7.90 -13.95
C GLN A 158 13.56 -9.07 -13.92
N ARG A 159 14.75 -8.91 -14.51
CA ARG A 159 15.81 -9.93 -14.44
C ARG A 159 16.41 -10.07 -13.05
N LYS A 160 16.53 -8.95 -12.32
CA LYS A 160 17.12 -8.91 -10.98
C LYS A 160 16.13 -9.37 -9.91
N TYR A 161 14.89 -8.95 -10.06
CA TYR A 161 13.78 -9.23 -9.16
C TYR A 161 12.59 -9.74 -9.97
N PRO A 162 12.57 -11.04 -10.32
CA PRO A 162 11.48 -11.61 -11.10
C PRO A 162 10.14 -11.40 -10.39
N ARG A 163 9.15 -10.98 -11.17
CA ARG A 163 7.79 -10.81 -10.69
C ARG A 163 7.22 -12.14 -10.23
N SER A 164 6.53 -12.16 -9.11
CA SER A 164 5.77 -13.32 -8.65
C SER A 164 4.61 -13.62 -9.61
N THR A 165 4.23 -14.88 -9.72
CA THR A 165 3.03 -15.25 -10.45
C THR A 165 1.82 -14.80 -9.61
N PRO A 166 0.91 -13.95 -10.14
CA PRO A 166 -0.30 -13.61 -9.44
C PRO A 166 -1.07 -14.89 -9.11
N SER A 167 -1.54 -15.04 -7.87
CA SER A 167 -2.50 -16.09 -7.55
C SER A 167 -3.81 -15.77 -8.28
N ASP A 168 -4.36 -16.72 -9.02
CA ASP A 168 -5.70 -16.62 -9.58
C ASP A 168 -6.70 -16.55 -8.40
N THR A 169 -7.09 -15.34 -8.01
CA THR A 169 -8.15 -15.07 -7.02
C THR A 169 -9.32 -14.39 -7.70
#